data_fbbd6f949d8555a8db906ef527dce022
#
_entry.id   fbbd6f949d8555a8db906ef527dce022
#
_cell.length_a   1.000
_cell.length_b   1.000
_cell.length_c   1.000
_cell.angle_alpha   90.00
_cell.angle_beta   90.00
_cell.angle_gamma   90.00
#
_symmetry.space_group_name_H-M   'P 1'
#
loop_
_entity.id
_entity.type
_entity.pdbx_description
1 polymer ?
#
loop_
_entity_poly.entity_id
_entity_poly.type
_entity_poly.pdbx_seq_one_letter_code
_entity_poly.pdbx_strand_id
1 'polypeptide(L)'
;FYTVPGNPADGFESKALEKAAETWTGEWWSYGGGGTVWDSMAYDPELDLLYFGVGNGSPWVRDVRSPDGGDNLFLSSIVAVRPDTGEYVWHYQTTPGETWDFTATQHIILADLVIDGQTRRVLMQAPKNGFFYVVDRTTGEFIDAEPFVKVTWATGIDKETGRPNEVPGARYEDKPFLMMPTGFGGHNWHPMAYSPKTGLVYIPAQDLLAYYMKEPDWEFTPGFWNGGTEFELLHLPDDPEVVAEIVKSMTGQVVAWNPVEQRVAWQYQHAGPWNGGMLATAGDLVFPGSLIGEFAAYDAGNGDRVWQYPVHTGIAAAPVSYAVDGQQH
;
A
#
# COMPACT_ATOMS: atom_id res chain seq x y z
N PHE A 1 -15.99 9.32 -11.32
CA PHE A 1 -16.13 8.92 -9.91
C PHE A 1 -15.21 9.76 -9.03
N TYR A 2 -15.74 10.46 -8.05
CA TYR A 2 -14.96 11.13 -7.02
C TYR A 2 -14.64 10.17 -5.86
N THR A 3 -13.47 10.31 -5.27
CA THR A 3 -12.97 9.41 -4.20
C THR A 3 -13.25 9.93 -2.79
N VAL A 4 -13.60 11.22 -2.67
CA VAL A 4 -13.98 11.86 -1.42
C VAL A 4 -15.24 12.67 -1.68
N PRO A 5 -16.28 12.59 -0.81
CA PRO A 5 -17.48 13.39 -0.97
C PRO A 5 -17.19 14.86 -0.74
N GLY A 6 -17.82 15.71 -1.55
CA GLY A 6 -17.76 17.17 -1.40
C GLY A 6 -18.62 17.70 -0.25
N ASN A 7 -18.89 19.02 -0.28
CA ASN A 7 -19.78 19.65 0.70
C ASN A 7 -21.21 19.11 0.57
N PRO A 8 -21.80 18.56 1.63
CA PRO A 8 -23.17 18.04 1.59
C PRO A 8 -24.23 19.02 1.13
N ALA A 9 -24.00 20.33 1.33
CA ALA A 9 -24.92 21.39 0.90
C ALA A 9 -25.03 21.50 -0.63
N ASP A 10 -24.01 21.06 -1.37
CA ASP A 10 -23.96 21.09 -2.83
C ASP A 10 -24.58 19.83 -3.48
N GLY A 11 -24.96 18.83 -2.65
CA GLY A 11 -25.41 17.51 -3.09
C GLY A 11 -24.27 16.59 -3.46
N PHE A 12 -24.59 15.38 -3.93
CA PHE A 12 -23.61 14.35 -4.26
C PHE A 12 -23.77 13.87 -5.70
N GLU A 13 -22.64 13.57 -6.36
CA GLU A 13 -22.60 13.06 -7.72
C GLU A 13 -23.29 11.69 -7.86
N SER A 14 -23.24 10.87 -6.81
CA SER A 14 -23.78 9.53 -6.81
C SER A 14 -24.26 9.09 -5.42
N LYS A 15 -25.09 8.02 -5.39
CA LYS A 15 -25.50 7.38 -4.13
C LYS A 15 -24.32 6.79 -3.35
N ALA A 16 -23.26 6.40 -4.02
CA ALA A 16 -22.05 5.90 -3.37
C ALA A 16 -21.36 7.00 -2.57
N LEU A 17 -21.29 8.22 -3.13
CA LEU A 17 -20.74 9.38 -2.42
C LEU A 17 -21.67 9.91 -1.32
N GLU A 18 -22.98 9.86 -1.52
CA GLU A 18 -23.94 10.18 -0.46
C GLU A 18 -23.75 9.28 0.77
N LYS A 19 -23.60 7.96 0.56
CA LYS A 19 -23.28 7.01 1.65
C LYS A 19 -21.88 7.23 2.22
N ALA A 20 -20.89 7.52 1.38
CA ALA A 20 -19.55 7.82 1.84
C ALA A 20 -19.53 9.03 2.78
N ALA A 21 -20.32 10.08 2.51
CA ALA A 21 -20.42 11.26 3.36
C ALA A 21 -20.92 10.95 4.78
N GLU A 22 -21.71 9.90 4.96
CA GLU A 22 -22.17 9.44 6.29
C GLU A 22 -21.02 8.93 7.18
N THR A 23 -19.85 8.66 6.58
CA THR A 23 -18.64 8.18 7.27
C THR A 23 -17.64 9.29 7.60
N TRP A 24 -18.02 10.53 7.36
CA TRP A 24 -17.24 11.72 7.63
C TRP A 24 -17.96 12.63 8.64
N THR A 25 -17.18 13.42 9.39
CA THR A 25 -17.70 14.41 10.32
C THR A 25 -16.95 15.73 10.16
N GLY A 26 -17.51 16.84 10.68
CA GLY A 26 -16.94 18.17 10.52
C GLY A 26 -17.03 18.70 9.09
N GLU A 27 -16.10 19.57 8.72
CA GLU A 27 -16.05 20.28 7.43
C GLU A 27 -14.84 19.81 6.58
N TRP A 28 -14.66 18.48 6.38
CA TRP A 28 -13.52 17.89 5.66
C TRP A 28 -13.29 18.50 4.28
N TRP A 29 -14.36 18.93 3.61
CA TRP A 29 -14.29 19.56 2.29
C TRP A 29 -13.53 20.88 2.28
N SER A 30 -13.42 21.56 3.43
CA SER A 30 -12.65 22.80 3.56
C SER A 30 -11.14 22.59 3.45
N TYR A 31 -10.68 21.35 3.74
CA TYR A 31 -9.29 20.92 3.62
C TYR A 31 -8.99 20.19 2.31
N GLY A 32 -10.02 19.83 1.55
CA GLY A 32 -9.90 19.00 0.35
C GLY A 32 -9.97 17.49 0.56
N GLY A 33 -9.90 16.99 1.81
CA GLY A 33 -10.17 15.61 2.21
C GLY A 33 -9.14 14.55 1.82
N GLY A 34 -8.34 14.74 0.77
CA GLY A 34 -7.35 13.76 0.27
C GLY A 34 -7.91 12.82 -0.81
N GLY A 35 -7.57 11.53 -0.75
CA GLY A 35 -8.14 10.50 -1.62
C GLY A 35 -7.63 10.47 -3.05
N THR A 36 -6.39 10.93 -3.31
CA THR A 36 -5.80 10.95 -4.65
C THR A 36 -5.53 9.53 -5.17
N VAL A 37 -5.93 9.24 -6.40
CA VAL A 37 -5.55 8.04 -7.15
C VAL A 37 -4.27 8.38 -7.91
N TRP A 38 -3.12 7.89 -7.45
CA TRP A 38 -1.82 8.37 -7.94
C TRP A 38 -0.88 7.26 -8.45
N ASP A 39 -1.31 6.00 -8.37
CA ASP A 39 -0.53 4.86 -8.88
C ASP A 39 -1.35 4.04 -9.88
N SER A 40 -0.88 2.87 -10.25
CA SER A 40 -1.42 2.03 -11.32
C SER A 40 -2.86 1.54 -11.03
N MET A 41 -3.58 1.30 -12.11
CA MET A 41 -4.92 0.71 -12.11
C MET A 41 -4.87 -0.65 -12.79
N ALA A 42 -5.81 -1.52 -12.46
CA ALA A 42 -5.97 -2.83 -13.09
C ALA A 42 -7.34 -2.94 -13.76
N TYR A 43 -7.37 -3.47 -14.99
CA TYR A 43 -8.61 -3.72 -15.72
C TYR A 43 -8.82 -5.22 -15.92
N ASP A 44 -10.01 -5.69 -15.58
CA ASP A 44 -10.46 -7.07 -15.84
C ASP A 44 -11.41 -7.09 -17.04
N PRO A 45 -10.98 -7.58 -18.22
CA PRO A 45 -11.80 -7.61 -19.42
C PRO A 45 -12.95 -8.65 -19.36
N GLU A 46 -12.87 -9.65 -18.46
CA GLU A 46 -13.94 -10.64 -18.33
C GLU A 46 -15.11 -10.12 -17.49
N LEU A 47 -14.81 -9.30 -16.48
CA LEU A 47 -15.81 -8.69 -15.61
C LEU A 47 -16.21 -7.29 -16.06
N ASP A 48 -15.44 -6.71 -16.99
CA ASP A 48 -15.55 -5.30 -17.41
C ASP A 48 -15.51 -4.35 -16.20
N LEU A 49 -14.47 -4.52 -15.38
CA LEU A 49 -14.23 -3.74 -14.17
C LEU A 49 -12.85 -3.10 -14.19
N LEU A 50 -12.81 -1.82 -13.82
CA LEU A 50 -11.58 -1.09 -13.54
C LEU A 50 -11.40 -0.99 -12.03
N TYR A 51 -10.24 -1.44 -11.54
CA TYR A 51 -9.86 -1.35 -10.13
C TYR A 51 -8.78 -0.29 -9.96
N PHE A 52 -8.92 0.52 -8.91
CA PHE A 52 -7.89 1.47 -8.51
C PHE A 52 -7.84 1.62 -7.01
N GLY A 53 -6.66 1.99 -6.52
CA GLY A 53 -6.46 2.30 -5.12
C GLY A 53 -6.63 3.78 -4.83
N VAL A 54 -7.21 4.09 -3.68
CA VAL A 54 -7.44 5.45 -3.20
C VAL A 54 -6.39 5.80 -2.13
N GLY A 55 -5.91 7.02 -2.19
CA GLY A 55 -4.89 7.55 -1.30
C GLY A 55 -5.38 7.85 0.11
N ASN A 56 -4.47 8.40 0.90
CA ASN A 56 -4.66 8.82 2.28
C ASN A 56 -5.53 10.08 2.41
N GLY A 57 -5.89 10.39 3.64
CA GLY A 57 -6.57 11.63 4.02
C GLY A 57 -5.64 12.85 4.03
N SER A 58 -6.23 14.03 3.84
CA SER A 58 -5.54 15.32 4.01
C SER A 58 -6.45 16.27 4.80
N PRO A 59 -6.01 16.75 5.97
CA PRO A 59 -4.78 16.41 6.72
C PRO A 59 -4.66 14.91 7.05
N TRP A 60 -3.45 14.43 7.41
CA TRP A 60 -3.26 13.02 7.77
C TRP A 60 -4.03 12.64 9.03
N VAL A 61 -3.91 13.49 10.07
CA VAL A 61 -4.55 13.24 11.36
C VAL A 61 -6.07 13.25 11.22
N ARG A 62 -6.70 12.09 11.50
CA ARG A 62 -8.15 11.89 11.30
C ARG A 62 -8.98 12.89 12.11
N ASP A 63 -8.70 13.09 13.39
CA ASP A 63 -9.51 13.94 14.27
C ASP A 63 -9.46 15.43 13.89
N VAL A 64 -8.48 15.85 13.10
CA VAL A 64 -8.44 17.18 12.49
C VAL A 64 -9.45 17.30 11.34
N ARG A 65 -9.47 16.35 10.41
CA ARG A 65 -10.36 16.40 9.25
C ARG A 65 -11.75 15.82 9.48
N SER A 66 -11.89 14.96 10.49
CA SER A 66 -13.13 14.26 10.84
C SER A 66 -13.20 14.07 12.36
N PRO A 67 -13.49 15.13 13.14
CA PRO A 67 -13.26 15.20 14.58
C PRO A 67 -14.05 14.18 15.41
N ASP A 68 -15.20 13.75 14.95
CA ASP A 68 -15.98 12.70 15.62
C ASP A 68 -15.68 11.29 15.07
N GLY A 69 -14.58 11.15 14.30
CA GLY A 69 -14.12 9.89 13.75
C GLY A 69 -14.77 9.51 12.42
N GLY A 70 -15.16 8.24 12.28
CA GLY A 70 -15.68 7.66 11.06
C GLY A 70 -14.62 7.03 10.16
N ASP A 71 -15.07 6.24 9.20
CA ASP A 71 -14.21 5.48 8.29
C ASP A 71 -13.62 6.32 7.16
N ASN A 72 -14.20 7.48 6.89
CA ASN A 72 -13.78 8.43 5.85
C ASN A 72 -13.68 7.81 4.44
N LEU A 73 -14.78 7.17 3.99
CA LEU A 73 -14.83 6.56 2.66
C LEU A 73 -14.68 7.64 1.55
N PHE A 74 -13.89 7.36 0.49
CA PHE A 74 -13.20 6.08 0.20
C PHE A 74 -11.67 6.15 0.41
N LEU A 75 -11.19 6.86 1.45
CA LEU A 75 -9.75 6.87 1.74
C LEU A 75 -9.22 5.45 1.93
N SER A 76 -7.99 5.21 1.50
CA SER A 76 -7.26 3.95 1.70
C SER A 76 -8.08 2.71 1.31
N SER A 77 -8.80 2.81 0.20
CA SER A 77 -9.70 1.78 -0.33
C SER A 77 -9.26 1.31 -1.70
N ILE A 78 -9.55 0.06 -2.00
CA ILE A 78 -9.61 -0.47 -3.36
C ILE A 78 -11.03 -0.25 -3.84
N VAL A 79 -11.20 0.37 -5.01
CA VAL A 79 -12.52 0.67 -5.60
C VAL A 79 -12.63 0.03 -6.96
N ALA A 80 -13.78 -0.56 -7.25
CA ALA A 80 -14.15 -1.09 -8.56
C ALA A 80 -15.25 -0.24 -9.18
N VAL A 81 -15.04 0.13 -10.45
CA VAL A 81 -16.02 0.90 -11.23
C VAL A 81 -16.21 0.29 -12.63
N ARG A 82 -17.31 0.62 -13.29
CA ARG A 82 -17.48 0.38 -14.72
C ARG A 82 -16.60 1.36 -15.50
N PRO A 83 -15.70 0.89 -16.38
CA PRO A 83 -14.74 1.77 -17.05
C PRO A 83 -15.41 2.81 -17.98
N ASP A 84 -16.50 2.45 -18.65
CA ASP A 84 -17.18 3.33 -19.61
C ASP A 84 -17.98 4.46 -18.96
N THR A 85 -18.47 4.24 -17.74
CA THR A 85 -19.40 5.18 -17.08
C THR A 85 -18.88 5.78 -15.78
N GLY A 86 -17.85 5.17 -15.18
CA GLY A 86 -17.39 5.49 -13.84
C GLY A 86 -18.38 5.06 -12.73
N GLU A 87 -19.39 4.23 -13.07
CA GLU A 87 -20.37 3.74 -12.09
C GLU A 87 -19.68 2.87 -11.04
N TYR A 88 -19.91 3.21 -9.75
CA TYR A 88 -19.42 2.44 -8.62
C TYR A 88 -20.03 1.03 -8.58
N VAL A 89 -19.16 0.03 -8.32
CA VAL A 89 -19.59 -1.37 -8.18
C VAL A 89 -19.36 -1.86 -6.75
N TRP A 90 -18.14 -1.78 -6.24
CA TRP A 90 -17.79 -2.15 -4.86
C TRP A 90 -16.53 -1.44 -4.39
N HIS A 91 -16.28 -1.49 -3.10
CA HIS A 91 -15.01 -1.13 -2.50
C HIS A 91 -14.62 -2.08 -1.37
N TYR A 92 -13.35 -2.15 -1.09
CA TYR A 92 -12.78 -2.72 0.14
C TYR A 92 -11.81 -1.72 0.76
N GLN A 93 -12.04 -1.32 2.00
CA GLN A 93 -11.23 -0.34 2.70
C GLN A 93 -10.15 -1.04 3.53
N THR A 94 -8.88 -0.88 3.13
CA THR A 94 -7.74 -1.53 3.80
C THR A 94 -7.40 -0.87 5.14
N THR A 95 -7.69 0.42 5.29
CA THR A 95 -7.36 1.20 6.50
C THR A 95 -8.50 2.18 6.82
N PRO A 96 -9.58 1.72 7.51
CA PRO A 96 -10.69 2.57 7.92
C PRO A 96 -10.25 3.73 8.82
N GLY A 97 -10.74 4.94 8.53
CA GLY A 97 -10.38 6.14 9.29
C GLY A 97 -8.88 6.38 9.33
N GLU A 98 -8.23 6.20 8.21
CA GLU A 98 -6.79 6.35 7.99
C GLU A 98 -6.24 7.63 8.62
N THR A 99 -5.04 7.60 9.20
CA THR A 99 -4.40 8.75 9.88
C THR A 99 -2.86 8.72 9.76
N TRP A 100 -2.29 7.74 9.06
CA TRP A 100 -0.85 7.44 9.04
C TRP A 100 -0.16 7.71 7.70
N ASP A 101 -0.85 8.31 6.73
CA ASP A 101 -0.46 8.35 5.32
C ASP A 101 -0.42 6.95 4.67
N PHE A 102 -1.25 6.03 5.15
CA PHE A 102 -1.42 4.73 4.51
C PHE A 102 -2.37 4.84 3.33
N THR A 103 -1.85 4.50 2.15
CA THR A 103 -2.61 4.51 0.90
C THR A 103 -2.90 3.09 0.44
N ALA A 104 -3.96 2.88 -0.33
CA ALA A 104 -4.24 1.63 -1.03
C ALA A 104 -3.98 1.76 -2.54
N THR A 105 -3.12 2.70 -2.95
CA THR A 105 -2.83 2.99 -4.36
C THR A 105 -1.82 2.04 -4.98
N GLN A 106 -1.13 1.22 -4.19
CA GLN A 106 -0.06 0.33 -4.62
C GLN A 106 -0.53 -0.66 -5.68
N HIS A 107 0.43 -1.19 -6.45
CA HIS A 107 0.22 -2.10 -7.56
C HIS A 107 -0.81 -3.21 -7.25
N ILE A 108 -1.78 -3.39 -8.14
CA ILE A 108 -2.85 -4.39 -8.04
C ILE A 108 -2.53 -5.55 -8.98
N ILE A 109 -2.61 -6.79 -8.48
CA ILE A 109 -2.46 -8.01 -9.26
C ILE A 109 -3.79 -8.75 -9.31
N LEU A 110 -4.25 -9.11 -10.51
CA LEU A 110 -5.43 -9.95 -10.72
C LEU A 110 -4.98 -11.36 -11.07
N ALA A 111 -5.57 -12.37 -10.40
CA ALA A 111 -5.29 -13.78 -10.65
C ALA A 111 -6.50 -14.67 -10.33
N ASP A 112 -6.43 -15.92 -10.76
CA ASP A 112 -7.32 -16.98 -10.30
C ASP A 112 -6.49 -17.91 -9.40
N LEU A 113 -6.90 -18.06 -8.15
CA LEU A 113 -6.22 -18.89 -7.15
C LEU A 113 -7.13 -20.02 -6.69
N VAL A 114 -6.55 -21.17 -6.38
CA VAL A 114 -7.27 -22.27 -5.72
C VAL A 114 -7.14 -22.07 -4.20
N ILE A 115 -8.23 -21.67 -3.57
CA ILE A 115 -8.32 -21.45 -2.12
C ILE A 115 -9.38 -22.42 -1.59
N ASP A 116 -9.04 -23.24 -0.59
CA ASP A 116 -9.93 -24.27 -0.01
C ASP A 116 -10.55 -25.21 -1.07
N GLY A 117 -9.77 -25.54 -2.11
CA GLY A 117 -10.17 -26.42 -3.19
C GLY A 117 -11.11 -25.80 -4.22
N GLN A 118 -11.38 -24.50 -4.13
CA GLN A 118 -12.23 -23.74 -5.07
C GLN A 118 -11.41 -22.71 -5.82
N THR A 119 -11.64 -22.57 -7.11
CA THR A 119 -11.05 -21.47 -7.89
C THR A 119 -11.76 -20.15 -7.52
N ARG A 120 -11.01 -19.21 -6.98
CA ARG A 120 -11.47 -17.86 -6.64
C ARG A 120 -10.81 -16.84 -7.56
N ARG A 121 -11.61 -15.93 -8.11
CA ARG A 121 -11.12 -14.77 -8.85
C ARG A 121 -10.67 -13.72 -7.85
N VAL A 122 -9.37 -13.48 -7.75
CA VAL A 122 -8.84 -12.60 -6.70
C VAL A 122 -8.18 -11.35 -7.26
N LEU A 123 -8.24 -10.31 -6.44
CA LEU A 123 -7.41 -9.13 -6.48
C LEU A 123 -6.45 -9.21 -5.30
N MET A 124 -5.16 -8.99 -5.56
CA MET A 124 -4.11 -9.03 -4.54
C MET A 124 -3.41 -7.68 -4.47
N GLN A 125 -3.17 -7.21 -3.26
CA GLN A 125 -2.46 -5.94 -3.02
C GLN A 125 -1.66 -6.00 -1.71
N ALA A 126 -0.47 -5.38 -1.72
CA ALA A 126 0.35 -5.08 -0.55
C ALA A 126 0.42 -3.56 -0.36
N PRO A 127 -0.55 -2.90 0.28
CA PRO A 127 -0.55 -1.46 0.48
C PRO A 127 0.48 -1.03 1.54
N LYS A 128 0.61 0.29 1.75
CA LYS A 128 1.54 0.90 2.71
C LYS A 128 1.41 0.35 4.14
N ASN A 129 0.20 -0.05 4.53
CA ASN A 129 -0.14 -0.44 5.91
C ASN A 129 0.53 -1.73 6.43
N GLY A 130 1.21 -2.47 5.54
CA GLY A 130 2.04 -3.63 5.90
C GLY A 130 1.36 -5.00 5.82
N PHE A 131 0.08 -5.07 5.42
CA PHE A 131 -0.66 -6.32 5.23
C PHE A 131 -0.81 -6.64 3.75
N PHE A 132 -0.71 -7.93 3.40
CA PHE A 132 -1.00 -8.43 2.06
C PHE A 132 -2.45 -8.90 1.99
N TYR A 133 -3.26 -8.22 1.19
CA TYR A 133 -4.68 -8.49 1.05
C TYR A 133 -4.99 -9.39 -0.15
N VAL A 134 -5.93 -10.32 0.05
CA VAL A 134 -6.59 -11.09 -0.99
C VAL A 134 -8.09 -10.82 -0.90
N VAL A 135 -8.67 -10.30 -1.98
CA VAL A 135 -10.06 -9.88 -2.07
C VAL A 135 -10.70 -10.53 -3.30
N ASP A 136 -11.95 -10.95 -3.22
CA ASP A 136 -12.70 -11.41 -4.39
C ASP A 136 -12.91 -10.23 -5.36
N ARG A 137 -12.34 -10.32 -6.57
CA ARG A 137 -12.36 -9.21 -7.52
C ARG A 137 -13.71 -8.95 -8.16
N THR A 138 -14.67 -9.89 -8.00
CA THR A 138 -16.03 -9.73 -8.51
C THR A 138 -16.90 -8.90 -7.55
N THR A 139 -16.73 -9.11 -6.24
CA THR A 139 -17.65 -8.60 -5.22
C THR A 139 -17.03 -7.63 -4.22
N GLY A 140 -15.69 -7.60 -4.11
CA GLY A 140 -14.97 -6.88 -3.06
C GLY A 140 -14.96 -7.60 -1.71
N GLU A 141 -15.44 -8.85 -1.64
CA GLU A 141 -15.43 -9.65 -0.42
C GLU A 141 -14.00 -9.90 0.06
N PHE A 142 -13.74 -9.61 1.33
CA PHE A 142 -12.49 -9.95 1.98
C PHE A 142 -12.31 -11.47 2.07
N ILE A 143 -11.14 -11.97 1.63
CA ILE A 143 -10.80 -13.39 1.71
C ILE A 143 -9.79 -13.61 2.82
N ASP A 144 -8.65 -12.90 2.76
CA ASP A 144 -7.60 -13.03 3.77
C ASP A 144 -6.62 -11.84 3.74
N ALA A 145 -5.93 -11.62 4.88
CA ALA A 145 -4.77 -10.72 4.95
C ALA A 145 -3.88 -11.08 6.13
N GLU A 146 -2.56 -11.08 5.90
CA GLU A 146 -1.53 -11.25 6.91
C GLU A 146 -0.38 -10.23 6.70
N PRO A 147 0.40 -9.90 7.75
CA PRO A 147 1.47 -8.93 7.63
C PRO A 147 2.65 -9.49 6.83
N PHE A 148 3.08 -8.77 5.78
CA PHE A 148 4.27 -9.13 4.99
C PHE A 148 5.55 -8.42 5.47
N VAL A 149 5.42 -7.43 6.35
CA VAL A 149 6.50 -6.70 7.04
C VAL A 149 6.14 -6.55 8.52
N LYS A 150 7.03 -5.96 9.31
CA LYS A 150 6.73 -5.65 10.72
C LYS A 150 5.65 -4.58 10.82
N VAL A 151 4.65 -4.82 11.67
CA VAL A 151 3.51 -3.92 11.90
C VAL A 151 3.40 -3.63 13.39
N THR A 152 3.28 -2.35 13.77
CA THR A 152 3.09 -1.92 15.17
C THR A 152 1.72 -1.31 15.43
N TRP A 153 1.03 -0.81 14.41
CA TRP A 153 -0.23 -0.08 14.52
C TRP A 153 -1.46 -1.00 14.68
N ALA A 154 -1.35 -2.26 14.24
CA ALA A 154 -2.42 -3.25 14.35
C ALA A 154 -1.82 -4.63 14.71
N THR A 155 -2.61 -5.46 15.38
CA THR A 155 -2.22 -6.84 15.74
C THR A 155 -2.59 -7.87 14.67
N GLY A 156 -3.35 -7.48 13.66
CA GLY A 156 -3.83 -8.32 12.56
C GLY A 156 -5.08 -7.73 11.92
N ILE A 157 -5.61 -8.44 10.94
CA ILE A 157 -6.90 -8.15 10.32
C ILE A 157 -7.90 -9.17 10.84
N ASP A 158 -9.04 -8.69 11.36
CA ASP A 158 -10.12 -9.55 11.80
C ASP A 158 -10.71 -10.33 10.62
N LYS A 159 -10.75 -11.65 10.72
CA LYS A 159 -11.10 -12.53 9.61
C LYS A 159 -12.60 -12.53 9.27
N GLU A 160 -13.45 -12.08 10.17
CA GLU A 160 -14.90 -12.00 9.94
C GLU A 160 -15.30 -10.67 9.31
N THR A 161 -14.65 -9.59 9.76
CA THR A 161 -15.03 -8.23 9.34
C THR A 161 -14.12 -7.63 8.28
N GLY A 162 -12.92 -8.20 8.08
CA GLY A 162 -11.87 -7.64 7.21
C GLY A 162 -11.28 -6.32 7.74
N ARG A 163 -11.50 -5.98 9.02
CA ARG A 163 -11.04 -4.72 9.62
C ARG A 163 -9.77 -4.93 10.45
N PRO A 164 -8.86 -3.94 10.52
CA PRO A 164 -7.68 -4.04 11.36
C PRO A 164 -8.03 -4.02 12.85
N ASN A 165 -7.35 -4.86 13.63
CA ASN A 165 -7.36 -4.85 15.09
C ASN A 165 -6.31 -3.85 15.57
N GLU A 166 -6.67 -2.57 15.67
CA GLU A 166 -5.75 -1.48 16.00
C GLU A 166 -5.15 -1.62 17.41
N VAL A 167 -3.88 -1.27 17.52
CA VAL A 167 -3.19 -1.20 18.82
C VAL A 167 -3.60 0.10 19.54
N PRO A 168 -3.97 0.04 20.84
CA PRO A 168 -4.30 1.25 21.58
C PRO A 168 -3.18 2.30 21.53
N GLY A 169 -3.53 3.54 21.21
CA GLY A 169 -2.59 4.65 21.07
C GLY A 169 -1.91 4.76 19.70
N ALA A 170 -2.10 3.81 18.78
CA ALA A 170 -1.50 3.85 17.45
C ALA A 170 -1.93 5.06 16.61
N ARG A 171 -3.05 5.69 16.94
CA ARG A 171 -3.53 6.93 16.30
C ARG A 171 -2.77 8.20 16.74
N TYR A 172 -1.81 8.07 17.64
CA TYR A 172 -0.86 9.10 18.10
C TYR A 172 -1.46 10.47 18.45
N GLU A 173 -2.74 10.47 18.85
CA GLU A 173 -3.48 11.72 19.17
C GLU A 173 -2.95 12.40 20.43
N ASP A 174 -2.60 11.62 21.46
CA ASP A 174 -2.20 12.12 22.78
C ASP A 174 -0.69 12.01 23.08
N LYS A 175 -0.03 11.03 22.48
CA LYS A 175 1.38 10.69 22.76
C LYS A 175 2.08 10.19 21.51
N PRO A 176 3.41 10.38 21.42
CA PRO A 176 4.19 9.79 20.35
C PRO A 176 4.01 8.27 20.31
N PHE A 177 3.85 7.72 19.13
CA PHE A 177 3.76 6.29 18.89
C PHE A 177 4.85 5.85 17.91
N LEU A 178 5.57 4.77 18.24
CA LEU A 178 6.57 4.18 17.34
C LEU A 178 5.87 3.40 16.23
N MET A 179 5.83 4.01 15.06
CA MET A 179 5.11 3.50 13.90
C MET A 179 5.99 2.62 13.02
N MET A 180 5.49 1.44 12.68
CA MET A 180 5.98 0.55 11.64
C MET A 180 4.77 -0.10 10.93
N PRO A 181 4.74 -0.10 9.59
CA PRO A 181 5.53 0.75 8.70
C PRO A 181 5.18 2.22 8.89
N THR A 182 6.05 3.12 8.36
CA THR A 182 5.78 4.56 8.31
C THR A 182 4.87 4.92 7.14
N GLY A 183 4.58 6.20 6.91
CA GLY A 183 3.90 6.70 5.72
C GLY A 183 4.62 6.41 4.39
N PHE A 184 5.89 6.00 4.44
CA PHE A 184 6.56 5.42 3.26
C PHE A 184 6.13 3.99 2.95
N GLY A 185 5.42 3.34 3.89
CA GLY A 185 4.84 2.01 3.72
C GLY A 185 5.82 0.85 3.91
N GLY A 186 5.27 -0.33 4.18
CA GLY A 186 5.99 -1.59 4.04
C GLY A 186 6.26 -1.94 2.57
N HIS A 187 5.47 -1.41 1.67
CA HIS A 187 5.59 -1.37 0.21
C HIS A 187 5.01 -0.05 -0.28
N ASN A 188 5.55 0.49 -1.39
CA ASN A 188 5.10 1.75 -1.95
C ASN A 188 4.70 1.57 -3.44
N TRP A 189 4.94 2.55 -4.31
CA TRP A 189 4.56 2.56 -5.73
C TRP A 189 5.31 1.56 -6.61
N HIS A 190 6.39 0.99 -6.14
CA HIS A 190 7.22 0.04 -6.90
C HIS A 190 6.39 -1.21 -7.25
N PRO A 191 6.31 -1.64 -8.52
CA PRO A 191 5.44 -2.74 -8.90
C PRO A 191 5.89 -4.07 -8.28
N MET A 192 4.92 -4.84 -7.83
CA MET A 192 5.06 -6.26 -7.51
C MET A 192 5.08 -7.09 -8.79
N ALA A 193 5.45 -8.36 -8.70
CA ALA A 193 5.29 -9.32 -9.78
C ALA A 193 4.66 -10.63 -9.28
N TYR A 194 3.87 -11.29 -10.10
CA TYR A 194 3.27 -12.60 -9.82
C TYR A 194 3.74 -13.63 -10.81
N SER A 195 4.15 -14.80 -10.35
CA SER A 195 4.46 -15.94 -11.20
C SER A 195 3.39 -17.02 -11.03
N PRO A 196 2.58 -17.32 -12.06
CA PRO A 196 1.61 -18.40 -11.99
C PRO A 196 2.26 -19.81 -11.90
N LYS A 197 3.55 -19.93 -12.25
CA LYS A 197 4.29 -21.21 -12.14
C LYS A 197 4.65 -21.53 -10.68
N THR A 198 5.12 -20.53 -9.93
CA THR A 198 5.46 -20.72 -8.51
C THR A 198 4.27 -20.47 -7.59
N GLY A 199 3.23 -19.78 -8.07
CA GLY A 199 2.11 -19.31 -7.26
C GLY A 199 2.49 -18.19 -6.28
N LEU A 200 3.67 -17.56 -6.44
CA LEU A 200 4.19 -16.55 -5.51
C LEU A 200 4.05 -15.13 -6.06
N VAL A 201 3.81 -14.20 -5.16
CA VAL A 201 3.91 -12.75 -5.40
C VAL A 201 5.23 -12.25 -4.84
N TYR A 202 6.00 -11.53 -5.65
CA TYR A 202 7.27 -10.92 -5.24
C TYR A 202 7.05 -9.45 -4.93
N ILE A 203 7.31 -9.07 -3.68
CA ILE A 203 7.01 -7.75 -3.13
C ILE A 203 8.32 -7.02 -2.86
N PRO A 204 8.52 -5.81 -3.43
CA PRO A 204 9.63 -4.93 -3.05
C PRO A 204 9.29 -4.24 -1.73
N ALA A 205 9.63 -4.88 -0.63
CA ALA A 205 9.25 -4.48 0.71
C ALA A 205 10.36 -3.72 1.45
N GLN A 206 9.99 -3.04 2.54
CA GLN A 206 10.92 -2.30 3.38
C GLN A 206 10.45 -2.22 4.83
N ASP A 207 11.40 -2.20 5.76
CA ASP A 207 11.19 -1.92 7.17
C ASP A 207 11.68 -0.50 7.48
N LEU A 208 10.74 0.39 7.77
CA LEU A 208 11.00 1.77 8.20
C LEU A 208 10.24 2.06 9.48
N LEU A 209 10.89 2.75 10.40
CA LEU A 209 10.30 3.17 11.67
C LEU A 209 10.40 4.70 11.85
N ALA A 210 9.41 5.28 12.52
CA ALA A 210 9.44 6.67 12.95
C ALA A 210 8.49 6.87 14.15
N TYR A 211 8.74 7.91 14.94
CA TYR A 211 7.75 8.36 15.91
C TYR A 211 6.75 9.29 15.23
N TYR A 212 5.47 9.02 15.45
CA TYR A 212 4.36 9.87 15.02
C TYR A 212 3.74 10.55 16.24
N MET A 213 3.41 11.81 16.12
CA MET A 213 2.64 12.58 17.09
C MET A 213 1.78 13.61 16.35
N LYS A 214 0.59 13.85 16.85
CA LYS A 214 -0.24 14.96 16.38
C LYS A 214 0.45 16.27 16.68
N GLU A 215 0.47 17.18 15.69
CA GLU A 215 1.00 18.53 15.85
C GLU A 215 0.09 19.31 16.82
N PRO A 216 0.62 19.78 17.96
CA PRO A 216 -0.11 20.68 18.83
C PRO A 216 -0.41 22.00 18.09
N ASP A 217 -1.52 22.61 18.36
CA ASP A 217 -1.87 23.94 17.80
C ASP A 217 -1.85 24.02 16.26
N TRP A 218 -2.09 22.86 15.57
CA TRP A 218 -2.10 22.81 14.12
C TRP A 218 -3.17 23.74 13.52
N GLU A 219 -2.76 24.54 12.53
CA GLU A 219 -3.63 25.41 11.75
C GLU A 219 -3.46 25.17 10.24
N PHE A 220 -4.58 25.12 9.51
CA PHE A 220 -4.54 24.96 8.06
C PHE A 220 -3.88 26.16 7.39
N THR A 221 -2.84 25.91 6.59
CA THR A 221 -2.11 26.94 5.84
C THR A 221 -2.28 26.69 4.33
N PRO A 222 -3.05 27.52 3.61
CA PRO A 222 -3.24 27.35 2.18
C PRO A 222 -1.92 27.37 1.39
N GLY A 223 -1.77 26.41 0.46
CA GLY A 223 -0.58 26.30 -0.38
C GLY A 223 0.61 25.58 0.25
N PHE A 224 0.48 25.12 1.50
CA PHE A 224 1.48 24.31 2.18
C PHE A 224 1.01 22.86 2.36
N TRP A 225 1.94 22.00 2.74
CA TRP A 225 1.60 20.63 3.10
C TRP A 225 0.99 20.59 4.50
N ASN A 226 -0.29 20.24 4.56
CA ASN A 226 -1.08 20.25 5.80
C ASN A 226 -1.24 18.82 6.34
N GLY A 227 -0.23 18.28 7.02
CA GLY A 227 -0.25 16.92 7.57
C GLY A 227 -1.00 16.81 8.91
N GLY A 228 -0.86 17.79 9.76
CA GLY A 228 -1.34 17.74 11.15
C GLY A 228 -0.50 16.83 12.05
N THR A 229 0.62 16.33 11.53
CA THR A 229 1.58 15.45 12.22
C THR A 229 2.85 16.23 12.53
N GLU A 230 3.40 16.00 13.73
CA GLU A 230 4.65 16.62 14.17
C GLU A 230 5.83 16.08 13.38
N PHE A 231 6.23 16.81 12.34
CA PHE A 231 7.25 16.35 11.39
C PHE A 231 8.67 16.34 11.98
N GLU A 232 8.95 17.08 13.06
CA GLU A 232 10.25 17.04 13.70
C GLU A 232 10.57 15.65 14.25
N LEU A 233 9.56 14.92 14.71
CA LEU A 233 9.72 13.54 15.18
C LEU A 233 9.96 12.53 14.04
N LEU A 234 9.71 12.92 12.80
CA LEU A 234 10.00 12.10 11.62
C LEU A 234 11.43 12.31 11.12
N HIS A 235 12.13 13.33 11.60
CA HIS A 235 13.51 13.61 11.21
C HIS A 235 14.49 12.68 11.95
N LEU A 236 15.61 12.41 11.32
CA LEU A 236 16.73 11.75 11.99
C LEU A 236 17.34 12.69 13.01
N PRO A 237 17.77 12.19 14.19
CA PRO A 237 18.45 13.01 15.17
C PRO A 237 19.81 13.55 14.65
N ASP A 238 20.30 14.64 15.27
CA ASP A 238 21.58 15.26 14.85
C ASP A 238 22.83 14.44 15.22
N ASP A 239 22.72 13.48 16.14
CA ASP A 239 23.83 12.64 16.58
C ASP A 239 24.20 11.61 15.50
N PRO A 240 25.42 11.68 14.89
CA PRO A 240 25.81 10.79 13.82
C PRO A 240 25.88 9.29 14.22
N GLU A 241 26.17 8.99 15.48
CA GLU A 241 26.21 7.58 15.96
C GLU A 241 24.79 7.02 16.06
N VAL A 242 23.83 7.81 16.56
CA VAL A 242 22.43 7.45 16.62
C VAL A 242 21.84 7.32 15.21
N VAL A 243 22.16 8.25 14.32
CA VAL A 243 21.77 8.16 12.90
C VAL A 243 22.28 6.89 12.25
N ALA A 244 23.55 6.53 12.48
CA ALA A 244 24.12 5.32 11.91
C ALA A 244 23.41 4.04 12.38
N GLU A 245 23.03 3.96 13.66
CA GLU A 245 22.26 2.82 14.19
C GLU A 245 20.83 2.77 13.63
N ILE A 246 20.15 3.92 13.51
CA ILE A 246 18.83 4.01 12.89
C ILE A 246 18.89 3.56 11.44
N VAL A 247 19.81 4.12 10.65
CA VAL A 247 19.97 3.75 9.22
C VAL A 247 20.28 2.27 9.04
N LYS A 248 21.08 1.68 9.94
CA LYS A 248 21.36 0.24 9.93
C LYS A 248 20.13 -0.62 10.22
N SER A 249 19.17 -0.11 10.99
CA SER A 249 17.92 -0.81 11.27
C SER A 249 16.90 -0.69 10.12
N MET A 250 17.09 0.29 9.22
CA MET A 250 16.25 0.48 8.04
C MET A 250 16.70 -0.44 6.93
N THR A 251 15.88 -1.40 6.55
CA THR A 251 16.21 -2.40 5.54
C THR A 251 15.20 -2.41 4.41
N GLY A 252 15.70 -2.69 3.21
CA GLY A 252 14.88 -3.13 2.09
C GLY A 252 14.88 -4.65 2.02
N GLN A 253 13.88 -5.20 1.39
CA GLN A 253 13.78 -6.65 1.21
C GLN A 253 12.96 -7.02 -0.02
N VAL A 254 13.31 -8.15 -0.61
CA VAL A 254 12.46 -8.87 -1.54
C VAL A 254 11.71 -9.94 -0.75
N VAL A 255 10.40 -9.88 -0.75
CA VAL A 255 9.55 -10.89 -0.11
C VAL A 255 8.86 -11.70 -1.20
N ALA A 256 9.09 -13.00 -1.25
CA ALA A 256 8.26 -13.93 -2.03
C ALA A 256 7.13 -14.44 -1.14
N TRP A 257 5.94 -14.01 -1.44
CA TRP A 257 4.73 -14.25 -0.64
C TRP A 257 3.86 -15.32 -1.27
N ASN A 258 3.45 -16.30 -0.48
CA ASN A 258 2.42 -17.25 -0.90
C ASN A 258 1.03 -16.67 -0.58
N PRO A 259 0.25 -16.25 -1.58
CA PRO A 259 -1.03 -15.59 -1.37
C PRO A 259 -2.15 -16.52 -0.88
N VAL A 260 -2.00 -17.84 -1.03
CA VAL A 260 -2.97 -18.83 -0.55
C VAL A 260 -2.70 -19.20 0.91
N GLU A 261 -1.42 -19.38 1.26
CA GLU A 261 -1.02 -19.75 2.62
C GLU A 261 -0.79 -18.51 3.51
N GLN A 262 -0.86 -17.32 2.94
CA GLN A 262 -0.65 -16.03 3.60
C GLN A 262 0.64 -16.00 4.44
N ARG A 263 1.75 -16.42 3.82
CA ARG A 263 3.07 -16.45 4.48
C ARG A 263 4.22 -16.23 3.51
N VAL A 264 5.34 -15.84 4.08
CA VAL A 264 6.61 -15.77 3.35
C VAL A 264 7.06 -17.16 2.92
N ALA A 265 7.31 -17.37 1.63
CA ALA A 265 7.95 -18.55 1.08
C ALA A 265 9.48 -18.43 1.19
N TRP A 266 10.03 -17.30 0.76
CA TRP A 266 11.42 -16.91 0.95
C TRP A 266 11.56 -15.39 0.98
N GLN A 267 12.66 -14.90 1.52
CA GLN A 267 12.97 -13.47 1.53
C GLN A 267 14.47 -13.22 1.42
N TYR A 268 14.81 -12.06 0.86
CA TYR A 268 16.16 -11.55 0.80
C TYR A 268 16.20 -10.11 1.31
N GLN A 269 17.06 -9.82 2.28
CA GLN A 269 17.27 -8.47 2.81
C GLN A 269 18.48 -7.81 2.16
N HIS A 270 18.39 -6.51 1.91
CA HIS A 270 19.45 -5.66 1.44
C HIS A 270 19.57 -4.38 2.26
N ALA A 271 20.74 -3.75 2.23
CA ALA A 271 20.96 -2.50 2.93
C ALA A 271 20.13 -1.36 2.33
N GLY A 272 19.61 -0.52 3.22
CA GLY A 272 18.74 0.61 2.86
C GLY A 272 17.32 0.21 2.48
N PRO A 273 16.36 1.09 2.76
CA PRO A 273 14.99 0.92 2.31
C PRO A 273 14.93 1.03 0.79
N TRP A 274 13.93 1.30 0.14
CA TRP A 274 13.75 1.56 -1.29
C TRP A 274 14.43 0.56 -2.25
N ASN A 275 13.70 0.22 -3.27
CA ASN A 275 14.11 -0.63 -4.39
C ASN A 275 13.37 -0.15 -5.66
N GLY A 276 13.54 -0.83 -6.79
CA GLY A 276 13.00 -0.40 -8.08
C GLY A 276 11.82 -1.23 -8.57
N GLY A 277 11.21 -2.05 -7.74
CA GLY A 277 10.14 -2.97 -8.18
C GLY A 277 10.66 -4.30 -8.72
N MET A 278 9.74 -5.16 -9.16
CA MET A 278 9.97 -6.56 -9.49
C MET A 278 9.62 -6.89 -10.92
N LEU A 279 10.40 -7.78 -11.53
CA LEU A 279 10.06 -8.50 -12.75
C LEU A 279 10.15 -9.99 -12.48
N ALA A 280 9.08 -10.77 -12.72
CA ALA A 280 9.12 -12.22 -12.78
C ALA A 280 9.02 -12.70 -14.23
N THR A 281 9.80 -13.71 -14.58
CA THR A 281 9.86 -14.23 -15.95
C THR A 281 9.35 -15.67 -16.04
N ALA A 282 8.93 -16.10 -17.23
CA ALA A 282 8.55 -17.48 -17.50
C ALA A 282 9.72 -18.48 -17.39
N GLY A 283 10.97 -17.97 -17.32
CA GLY A 283 12.18 -18.74 -17.07
C GLY A 283 12.49 -19.00 -15.60
N ASP A 284 11.53 -18.79 -14.72
CA ASP A 284 11.65 -18.97 -13.26
C ASP A 284 12.70 -18.07 -12.60
N LEU A 285 12.85 -16.85 -13.14
CA LEU A 285 13.74 -15.83 -12.58
C LEU A 285 12.95 -14.62 -12.08
N VAL A 286 13.45 -14.03 -10.99
CA VAL A 286 12.98 -12.76 -10.45
C VAL A 286 14.11 -11.74 -10.47
N PHE A 287 13.82 -10.55 -10.99
CA PHE A 287 14.75 -9.43 -11.05
C PHE A 287 14.19 -8.26 -10.20
N PRO A 288 14.76 -7.98 -9.04
CA PRO A 288 14.47 -6.77 -8.30
C PRO A 288 15.27 -5.59 -8.85
N GLY A 289 14.66 -4.41 -8.88
CA GLY A 289 15.42 -3.17 -8.89
C GLY A 289 16.03 -2.93 -7.50
N SER A 290 17.26 -2.46 -7.43
CA SER A 290 17.97 -2.25 -6.17
C SER A 290 18.69 -0.91 -6.16
N LEU A 291 18.61 -0.17 -5.04
CA LEU A 291 19.35 1.08 -4.87
C LEU A 291 20.82 0.88 -4.44
N ILE A 292 21.24 -0.35 -4.18
CA ILE A 292 22.62 -0.64 -3.75
C ILE A 292 23.64 -0.75 -4.89
N GLY A 293 23.24 -0.42 -6.13
CA GLY A 293 24.13 -0.45 -7.28
C GLY A 293 24.43 -1.84 -7.85
N GLU A 294 23.52 -2.78 -7.64
CA GLU A 294 23.58 -4.14 -8.16
C GLU A 294 22.29 -4.51 -8.90
N PHE A 295 22.42 -5.12 -10.06
CA PHE A 295 21.34 -5.78 -10.76
C PHE A 295 21.54 -7.30 -10.64
N ALA A 296 20.54 -8.01 -10.14
CA ALA A 296 20.68 -9.43 -9.85
C ALA A 296 19.46 -10.22 -10.32
N ALA A 297 19.66 -11.50 -10.59
CA ALA A 297 18.61 -12.48 -10.85
C ALA A 297 18.58 -13.51 -9.72
N TYR A 298 17.38 -13.83 -9.28
CA TYR A 298 17.10 -14.82 -8.25
C TYR A 298 16.23 -15.93 -8.82
N ASP A 299 16.45 -17.16 -8.36
CA ASP A 299 15.52 -18.26 -8.60
C ASP A 299 14.16 -17.94 -7.97
N ALA A 300 13.10 -18.02 -8.78
CA ALA A 300 11.75 -17.61 -8.36
C ALA A 300 11.18 -18.51 -7.25
N GLY A 301 11.59 -19.78 -7.17
CA GLY A 301 11.04 -20.74 -6.22
C GLY A 301 11.69 -20.70 -4.84
N ASN A 302 12.99 -20.36 -4.75
CA ASN A 302 13.74 -20.47 -3.50
C ASN A 302 14.54 -19.23 -3.10
N GLY A 303 14.65 -18.22 -3.99
CA GLY A 303 15.38 -16.98 -3.71
C GLY A 303 16.90 -17.09 -3.82
N ASP A 304 17.45 -18.18 -4.34
CA ASP A 304 18.88 -18.30 -4.59
C ASP A 304 19.32 -17.29 -5.65
N ARG A 305 20.36 -16.52 -5.36
CA ARG A 305 20.91 -15.59 -6.33
C ARG A 305 21.73 -16.33 -7.38
N VAL A 306 21.24 -16.35 -8.62
CA VAL A 306 21.83 -17.10 -9.74
C VAL A 306 22.71 -16.26 -10.65
N TRP A 307 22.54 -14.92 -10.62
CA TRP A 307 23.32 -14.00 -11.42
C TRP A 307 23.35 -12.60 -10.79
N GLN A 308 24.43 -11.84 -11.03
CA GLN A 308 24.54 -10.44 -10.62
C GLN A 308 25.44 -9.65 -11.56
N TYR A 309 25.18 -8.34 -11.62
CA TYR A 309 25.99 -7.38 -12.36
C TYR A 309 26.07 -6.05 -11.59
N PRO A 310 27.27 -5.49 -11.34
CA PRO A 310 27.41 -4.19 -10.69
C PRO A 310 27.00 -3.07 -11.67
N VAL A 311 26.09 -2.18 -11.21
CA VAL A 311 25.60 -1.05 -12.00
C VAL A 311 25.95 0.24 -11.30
N HIS A 312 26.91 0.78 -11.11
CA HIS A 312 27.45 2.01 -10.48
C HIS A 312 26.42 3.05 -9.97
N THR A 313 25.12 2.76 -10.00
CA THR A 313 24.02 3.61 -9.54
C THR A 313 22.84 2.77 -9.07
N GLY A 314 21.96 3.36 -8.28
CA GLY A 314 20.71 2.70 -7.89
C GLY A 314 19.76 2.49 -9.09
N ILE A 315 18.99 1.40 -9.04
CA ILE A 315 17.94 1.06 -9.98
C ILE A 315 16.61 1.39 -9.32
N ALA A 316 16.07 2.57 -9.63
CA ALA A 316 14.80 3.03 -9.07
C ALA A 316 13.57 2.64 -9.93
N ALA A 317 13.78 2.35 -11.22
CA ALA A 317 12.73 1.87 -12.10
C ALA A 317 12.60 0.35 -12.05
N ALA A 318 11.38 -0.16 -12.30
CA ALA A 318 11.15 -1.59 -12.43
C ALA A 318 11.88 -2.16 -13.64
N PRO A 319 12.52 -3.32 -13.51
CA PRO A 319 13.04 -4.05 -14.66
C PRO A 319 11.92 -4.41 -15.65
N VAL A 320 12.22 -4.40 -16.94
CA VAL A 320 11.29 -4.80 -17.98
C VAL A 320 11.95 -5.81 -18.91
N SER A 321 11.17 -6.74 -19.46
CA SER A 321 11.59 -7.61 -20.55
C SER A 321 10.74 -7.34 -21.78
N TYR A 322 11.37 -7.20 -22.92
CA TYR A 322 10.71 -6.96 -24.21
C TYR A 322 11.40 -7.73 -25.33
N ALA A 323 10.75 -7.85 -26.47
CA ALA A 323 11.33 -8.48 -27.64
C ALA A 323 11.38 -7.51 -28.82
N VAL A 324 12.51 -7.52 -29.54
CA VAL A 324 12.68 -6.83 -30.83
C VAL A 324 13.07 -7.88 -31.86
N ASP A 325 12.31 -7.97 -32.93
CA ASP A 325 12.53 -8.94 -34.03
C ASP A 325 12.67 -10.40 -33.53
N GLY A 326 11.93 -10.75 -32.47
CA GLY A 326 11.95 -12.08 -31.86
C GLY A 326 13.14 -12.34 -30.91
N GLN A 327 14.02 -11.37 -30.72
CA GLN A 327 15.09 -11.41 -29.72
C GLN A 327 14.64 -10.75 -28.43
N GLN A 328 14.77 -11.48 -27.31
CA GLN A 328 14.45 -10.97 -25.97
C GLN A 328 15.56 -10.07 -25.44
N HIS A 329 15.16 -8.98 -24.85
CA HIS A 329 16.00 -8.01 -24.15
C HIS A 329 15.49 -7.79 -22.73
#